data_206e424f282194cdc2649e5405986de0
#
_entry.id   206e424f282194cdc2649e5405986de0
#
_cell.length_a   1.000
_cell.length_b   1.000
_cell.length_c   1.000
_cell.angle_alpha   90.00
_cell.angle_beta   90.00
_cell.angle_gamma   90.00
#
_symmetry.space_group_name_H-M   'P 1'
#
loop_
_entity.id
_entity.type
_entity.pdbx_description
1 polymer ?
#
loop_
_entity_poly.entity_id
_entity_poly.type
_entity_poly.pdbx_seq_one_letter_code
_entity_poly.pdbx_strand_id
1 'polypeptide(L)'
;IGVFSDERVRGNDHFAFEFSREWLSRHGDMILSGDVMNVRGIQHPRQGNSVFGFVKDSFPDRWGRILLDRRERLAAQQEQRPVINLSNYDYLVGIEDLTRMGGIRYSTKKNGAFINSNSRYCVPPLENLRALCDACQNIESAEERHELPEQRWLDQLVDPGSSLGGARPKANVMDTDGRLYVAKFPSKKDLEDTELIEYFSHVLARKAGINVADTRVIPISKGRHLLLSERFDRTPE
;
A
#
# COMPACT_ATOMS: atom_id res chain seq x y z
N ILE A 1 -8.84 -7.80 17.42
CA ILE A 1 -7.75 -7.22 18.22
C ILE A 1 -8.30 -6.15 19.15
N GLY A 2 -8.87 -5.06 18.65
CA GLY A 2 -9.32 -3.94 19.43
C GLY A 2 -10.09 -2.90 18.62
N VAL A 3 -10.31 -1.75 19.20
CA VAL A 3 -10.96 -0.60 18.57
C VAL A 3 -9.89 0.46 18.31
N PHE A 4 -9.76 0.86 17.06
CA PHE A 4 -8.94 1.96 16.63
C PHE A 4 -9.85 3.13 16.28
N SER A 5 -9.63 4.27 16.84
CA SER A 5 -10.44 5.47 16.65
C SER A 5 -9.59 6.64 16.21
N ASP A 6 -10.20 7.53 15.45
CA ASP A 6 -9.64 8.80 15.04
C ASP A 6 -10.60 9.92 15.44
N GLU A 7 -10.05 10.97 16.02
CA GLU A 7 -10.75 12.22 16.28
C GLU A 7 -10.00 13.36 15.60
N ARG A 8 -10.67 14.08 14.72
CA ARG A 8 -10.06 15.19 13.99
C ARG A 8 -10.24 16.50 14.77
N VAL A 9 -9.15 16.98 15.37
CA VAL A 9 -9.15 18.22 16.14
C VAL A 9 -8.30 19.27 15.44
N ARG A 10 -8.91 20.41 15.08
CA ARG A 10 -8.23 21.51 14.36
C ARG A 10 -7.47 21.07 13.11
N GLY A 11 -8.02 20.09 12.38
CA GLY A 11 -7.43 19.58 11.15
C GLY A 11 -6.36 18.51 11.34
N ASN A 12 -6.01 18.13 12.56
CA ASN A 12 -5.07 17.06 12.87
C ASN A 12 -5.81 15.81 13.35
N ASP A 13 -5.37 14.64 12.91
CA ASP A 13 -5.88 13.35 13.36
C ASP A 13 -5.30 13.03 14.74
N HIS A 14 -6.16 12.61 15.66
CA HIS A 14 -5.80 12.14 16.99
C HIS A 14 -6.25 10.70 17.15
N PHE A 15 -5.31 9.81 16.93
CA PHE A 15 -5.58 8.37 17.02
C PHE A 15 -5.58 7.88 18.46
N ALA A 16 -6.51 6.95 18.72
CA ALA A 16 -6.54 6.19 19.95
C ALA A 16 -6.80 4.71 19.65
N PHE A 17 -6.34 3.85 20.55
CA PHE A 17 -6.50 2.41 20.42
C PHE A 17 -6.84 1.79 21.78
N GLU A 18 -7.79 0.86 21.79
CA GLU A 18 -8.14 0.06 22.95
C GLU A 18 -8.21 -1.42 22.58
N PHE A 19 -7.48 -2.25 23.29
CA PHE A 19 -7.58 -3.71 23.13
C PHE A 19 -8.94 -4.24 23.54
N SER A 20 -9.49 -5.18 22.77
CA SER A 20 -10.66 -5.93 23.22
C SER A 20 -10.30 -6.84 24.42
N ARG A 21 -11.25 -7.04 25.33
CA ARG A 21 -11.05 -7.96 26.47
C ARG A 21 -10.74 -9.38 26.01
N GLU A 22 -11.39 -9.80 24.92
CA GLU A 22 -11.20 -11.12 24.33
C GLU A 22 -9.78 -11.30 23.81
N TRP A 23 -9.23 -10.29 23.14
CA TRP A 23 -7.84 -10.32 22.65
C TRP A 23 -6.85 -10.43 23.81
N LEU A 24 -6.98 -9.57 24.82
CA LEU A 24 -6.08 -9.58 25.99
C LEU A 24 -6.11 -10.90 26.75
N SER A 25 -7.28 -11.57 26.82
CA SER A 25 -7.39 -12.87 27.51
C SER A 25 -6.74 -14.02 26.75
N ARG A 26 -6.68 -13.94 25.42
CA ARG A 26 -6.16 -15.02 24.55
C ARG A 26 -4.72 -14.77 24.09
N HIS A 27 -4.33 -13.52 23.94
CA HIS A 27 -3.09 -13.07 23.28
C HIS A 27 -2.37 -11.97 24.08
N GLY A 28 -2.51 -11.95 25.41
CA GLY A 28 -1.96 -10.89 26.26
C GLY A 28 -0.43 -10.84 26.29
N ASP A 29 0.23 -11.90 25.83
CA ASP A 29 1.68 -12.01 25.64
C ASP A 29 2.17 -11.53 24.27
N MET A 30 1.25 -11.32 23.30
CA MET A 30 1.60 -10.91 21.95
C MET A 30 1.81 -9.40 21.88
N ILE A 31 2.99 -8.97 21.52
CA ILE A 31 3.34 -7.55 21.33
C ILE A 31 3.01 -7.13 19.90
N LEU A 32 2.09 -6.18 19.72
CA LEU A 32 1.79 -5.60 18.40
C LEU A 32 2.88 -4.62 17.95
N SER A 33 3.32 -3.75 18.85
CA SER A 33 4.44 -2.82 18.63
C SER A 33 4.96 -2.30 19.97
N GLY A 34 6.15 -1.74 19.98
CA GLY A 34 6.79 -1.25 21.20
C GLY A 34 6.15 0.02 21.80
N ASP A 35 5.17 0.62 21.14
CA ASP A 35 4.48 1.85 21.56
C ASP A 35 3.06 1.62 22.04
N VAL A 36 2.61 0.36 22.12
CA VAL A 36 1.33 -0.02 22.71
C VAL A 36 1.55 -1.08 23.78
N MET A 37 0.90 -0.92 24.92
CA MET A 37 0.99 -1.85 26.06
C MET A 37 -0.21 -2.79 26.07
N ASN A 38 0.00 -4.08 26.42
CA ASN A 38 -1.07 -5.08 26.54
C ASN A 38 -1.89 -4.90 27.81
N VAL A 39 -2.56 -3.74 27.93
CA VAL A 39 -3.40 -3.36 29.07
C VAL A 39 -4.77 -2.92 28.60
N ARG A 40 -5.72 -2.93 29.53
CA ARG A 40 -7.07 -2.39 29.30
C ARG A 40 -7.03 -0.86 29.26
N GLY A 41 -7.97 -0.27 28.54
CA GLY A 41 -8.18 1.16 28.44
C GLY A 41 -7.62 1.78 27.17
N ILE A 42 -8.01 3.00 26.95
CA ILE A 42 -7.64 3.78 25.77
C ILE A 42 -6.16 4.19 25.87
N GLN A 43 -5.45 3.97 24.81
CA GLN A 43 -4.04 4.35 24.65
C GLN A 43 -3.92 5.32 23.47
N HIS A 44 -2.93 6.19 23.54
CA HIS A 44 -2.60 7.14 22.47
C HIS A 44 -1.17 6.89 21.98
N PRO A 45 -0.85 7.28 20.74
CA PRO A 45 0.53 7.22 20.24
C PRO A 45 1.47 7.99 21.18
N ARG A 46 2.72 7.52 21.31
CA ARG A 46 3.71 8.22 22.12
C ARG A 46 3.96 9.64 21.61
N GLN A 47 4.32 10.54 22.51
CA GLN A 47 4.65 11.92 22.17
C GLN A 47 5.65 11.99 21.02
N GLY A 48 5.35 12.79 20.00
CA GLY A 48 6.13 12.92 18.77
C GLY A 48 5.72 11.97 17.64
N ASN A 49 4.84 10.98 17.90
CA ASN A 49 4.26 10.12 16.88
C ASN A 49 2.80 10.50 16.61
N SER A 50 2.43 10.61 15.34
CA SER A 50 1.05 10.87 14.94
C SER A 50 0.19 9.61 14.91
N VAL A 51 0.80 8.40 14.93
CA VAL A 51 0.12 7.12 14.80
C VAL A 51 0.93 6.01 15.48
N PHE A 52 0.27 4.91 15.87
CA PHE A 52 0.92 3.73 16.45
C PHE A 52 1.80 2.99 15.43
N GLY A 53 2.89 2.39 15.91
CA GLY A 53 3.83 1.63 15.08
C GLY A 53 3.15 0.50 14.31
N PHE A 54 2.29 -0.29 14.95
CA PHE A 54 1.58 -1.41 14.32
C PHE A 54 0.59 -0.98 13.22
N VAL A 55 0.17 0.29 13.21
CA VAL A 55 -0.70 0.85 12.17
C VAL A 55 0.12 1.40 11.01
N LYS A 56 1.37 1.83 11.25
CA LYS A 56 2.21 2.46 10.22
C LYS A 56 2.39 1.61 8.97
N ASP A 57 2.56 0.31 9.13
CA ASP A 57 2.74 -0.62 8.00
C ASP A 57 1.50 -0.73 7.11
N SER A 58 0.34 -0.33 7.65
CA SER A 58 -0.93 -0.30 6.92
C SER A 58 -1.16 0.99 6.13
N PHE A 59 -0.31 2.01 6.31
CA PHE A 59 -0.43 3.26 5.56
C PHE A 59 0.23 3.16 4.18
N PRO A 60 -0.26 3.93 3.20
CA PRO A 60 0.45 4.12 1.95
C PRO A 60 1.73 4.93 2.20
N ASP A 61 2.81 4.53 1.53
CA ASP A 61 4.02 5.33 1.43
C ASP A 61 3.90 6.34 0.26
N ARG A 62 4.99 6.98 -0.12
CA ARG A 62 5.00 8.08 -1.08
C ARG A 62 4.28 7.76 -2.39
N TRP A 63 4.53 6.60 -3.00
CA TRP A 63 3.86 6.21 -4.24
C TRP A 63 2.34 6.08 -4.06
N GLY A 64 1.90 5.35 -3.04
CA GLY A 64 0.48 5.19 -2.74
C GLY A 64 -0.22 6.51 -2.42
N ARG A 65 0.45 7.43 -1.69
CA ARG A 65 -0.09 8.76 -1.42
C ARG A 65 -0.26 9.58 -2.70
N ILE A 66 0.72 9.55 -3.62
CA ILE A 66 0.61 10.20 -4.93
C ILE A 66 -0.65 9.72 -5.68
N LEU A 67 -0.90 8.42 -5.70
CA LEU A 67 -2.07 7.86 -6.38
C LEU A 67 -3.39 8.35 -5.74
N LEU A 68 -3.47 8.32 -4.41
CA LEU A 68 -4.67 8.75 -3.67
C LEU A 68 -4.90 10.27 -3.81
N ASP A 69 -3.86 11.08 -3.73
CA ASP A 69 -3.95 12.54 -3.93
C ASP A 69 -4.40 12.89 -5.34
N ARG A 70 -3.92 12.17 -6.36
CA ARG A 70 -4.35 12.38 -7.75
C ARG A 70 -5.80 11.98 -7.95
N ARG A 71 -6.23 10.87 -7.35
CA ARG A 71 -7.62 10.45 -7.36
C ARG A 71 -8.53 11.51 -6.75
N GLU A 72 -8.17 12.05 -5.58
CA GLU A 72 -8.94 13.13 -4.94
C GLU A 72 -9.03 14.38 -5.80
N ARG A 73 -7.91 14.84 -6.38
CA ARG A 73 -7.90 16.01 -7.26
C ARG A 73 -8.80 15.84 -8.48
N LEU A 74 -8.77 14.66 -9.07
CA LEU A 74 -9.59 14.35 -10.23
C LEU A 74 -11.08 14.31 -9.87
N ALA A 75 -11.43 13.67 -8.75
CA ALA A 75 -12.79 13.64 -8.22
C ALA A 75 -13.31 15.05 -7.91
N ALA A 76 -12.49 15.88 -7.26
CA ALA A 76 -12.83 17.27 -6.97
C ALA A 76 -13.12 18.08 -8.24
N GLN A 77 -12.32 17.87 -9.30
CA GLN A 77 -12.54 18.52 -10.60
C GLN A 77 -13.86 18.07 -11.25
N GLN A 78 -14.14 16.77 -11.24
CA GLN A 78 -15.37 16.20 -11.82
C GLN A 78 -16.62 16.66 -11.06
N GLU A 79 -16.53 16.70 -9.73
CA GLU A 79 -17.63 17.11 -8.84
C GLU A 79 -17.72 18.63 -8.67
N GLN A 80 -16.83 19.40 -9.30
CA GLN A 80 -16.76 20.87 -9.21
C GLN A 80 -16.71 21.39 -7.77
N ARG A 81 -15.95 20.70 -6.91
CA ARG A 81 -15.74 21.04 -5.51
C ARG A 81 -14.26 21.34 -5.20
N PRO A 82 -13.97 22.04 -4.09
CA PRO A 82 -12.58 22.18 -3.63
C PRO A 82 -11.92 20.82 -3.38
N VAL A 83 -10.60 20.75 -3.64
CA VAL A 83 -9.76 19.61 -3.29
C VAL A 83 -9.68 19.47 -1.78
N ILE A 84 -9.90 18.27 -1.27
CA ILE A 84 -9.73 17.96 0.14
C ILE A 84 -8.28 17.55 0.39
N ASN A 85 -7.65 18.13 1.41
CA ASN A 85 -6.39 17.63 1.91
C ASN A 85 -6.64 16.34 2.69
N LEU A 86 -6.19 15.22 2.12
CA LEU A 86 -6.36 13.90 2.73
C LEU A 86 -5.65 13.83 4.07
N SER A 87 -6.36 13.39 5.09
CA SER A 87 -5.83 13.11 6.42
C SER A 87 -5.14 11.74 6.47
N ASN A 88 -4.47 11.42 7.56
CA ASN A 88 -3.96 10.07 7.77
C ASN A 88 -5.09 9.04 7.79
N TYR A 89 -6.23 9.36 8.38
CA TYR A 89 -7.40 8.49 8.35
C TYR A 89 -7.86 8.21 6.91
N ASP A 90 -7.97 9.25 6.06
CA ASP A 90 -8.37 9.10 4.66
C ASP A 90 -7.41 8.20 3.88
N TYR A 91 -6.11 8.35 4.10
CA TYR A 91 -5.10 7.46 3.52
C TYR A 91 -5.26 6.01 4.02
N LEU A 92 -5.50 5.81 5.33
CA LEU A 92 -5.65 4.48 5.90
C LEU A 92 -6.85 3.75 5.32
N VAL A 93 -8.01 4.42 5.24
CA VAL A 93 -9.24 3.81 4.73
C VAL A 93 -9.31 3.78 3.21
N GLY A 94 -8.52 4.60 2.52
CA GLY A 94 -8.48 4.68 1.06
C GLY A 94 -7.80 3.50 0.36
N ILE A 95 -7.15 2.60 1.11
CA ILE A 95 -6.41 1.44 0.59
C ILE A 95 -7.31 0.22 0.50
N GLU A 96 -7.19 -0.51 -0.60
CA GLU A 96 -7.85 -1.81 -0.79
C GLU A 96 -7.35 -2.84 0.25
N ASP A 97 -8.28 -3.59 0.84
CA ASP A 97 -7.99 -4.51 1.93
C ASP A 97 -7.09 -5.68 1.53
N LEU A 98 -7.33 -6.29 0.37
CA LEU A 98 -6.54 -7.43 -0.12
C LEU A 98 -5.08 -7.05 -0.38
N THR A 99 -4.86 -5.83 -0.89
CA THR A 99 -3.51 -5.35 -1.22
C THR A 99 -2.78 -4.70 -0.05
N ARG A 100 -3.47 -4.42 1.06
CA ARG A 100 -2.91 -3.78 2.27
C ARG A 100 -1.68 -4.52 2.76
N MET A 101 -0.65 -3.77 3.11
CA MET A 101 0.56 -4.33 3.70
C MET A 101 0.35 -4.68 5.18
N GLY A 102 1.09 -5.70 5.65
CA GLY A 102 1.01 -6.17 7.03
C GLY A 102 -0.20 -7.07 7.32
N GLY A 103 -0.37 -7.43 8.59
CA GLY A 103 -1.41 -8.39 9.05
C GLY A 103 -2.65 -7.72 9.65
N ILE A 104 -2.74 -6.39 9.68
CA ILE A 104 -3.87 -5.67 10.29
C ILE A 104 -4.91 -5.32 9.24
N ARG A 105 -6.15 -5.72 9.51
CA ARG A 105 -7.32 -5.42 8.67
C ARG A 105 -8.32 -4.58 9.47
N TYR A 106 -9.04 -3.72 8.78
CA TYR A 106 -9.94 -2.73 9.38
C TYR A 106 -11.39 -2.99 8.98
N SER A 107 -12.29 -2.83 9.94
CA SER A 107 -13.74 -2.90 9.74
C SER A 107 -14.42 -1.83 10.59
N THR A 108 -15.50 -1.25 10.08
CA THR A 108 -16.30 -0.26 10.83
C THR A 108 -17.20 -0.89 11.89
N LYS A 109 -17.38 -2.21 11.85
CA LYS A 109 -18.24 -2.95 12.80
C LYS A 109 -17.52 -4.23 13.23
N LYS A 110 -17.69 -4.62 14.49
CA LYS A 110 -17.23 -5.92 14.98
C LYS A 110 -17.83 -7.05 14.10
N ASN A 111 -16.99 -7.91 13.58
CA ASN A 111 -17.36 -9.01 12.66
C ASN A 111 -18.05 -8.54 11.35
N GLY A 112 -17.88 -7.28 10.98
CA GLY A 112 -18.35 -6.75 9.69
C GLY A 112 -17.37 -6.98 8.56
N ALA A 113 -17.77 -6.62 7.33
CA ALA A 113 -16.88 -6.61 6.19
C ALA A 113 -15.70 -5.66 6.42
N PHE A 114 -14.56 -6.00 5.88
CA PHE A 114 -13.38 -5.13 5.92
C PHE A 114 -13.57 -3.92 5.02
N ILE A 115 -12.97 -2.80 5.40
CA ILE A 115 -13.03 -1.55 4.63
C ILE A 115 -12.33 -1.77 3.29
N ASN A 116 -12.99 -1.36 2.20
CA ASN A 116 -12.51 -1.54 0.83
C ASN A 116 -12.15 -3.00 0.47
N SER A 117 -12.97 -3.95 0.88
CA SER A 117 -12.83 -5.37 0.52
C SER A 117 -13.69 -5.77 -0.69
N ASN A 118 -14.07 -4.83 -1.54
CA ASN A 118 -15.23 -4.98 -2.42
C ASN A 118 -14.98 -5.67 -3.75
N SER A 119 -13.77 -6.06 -4.12
CA SER A 119 -13.63 -6.75 -5.40
C SER A 119 -12.46 -7.71 -5.48
N ARG A 120 -12.76 -8.93 -5.96
CA ARG A 120 -11.77 -9.87 -6.50
C ARG A 120 -11.01 -9.30 -7.72
N TYR A 121 -11.41 -8.14 -8.22
CA TYR A 121 -10.87 -7.51 -9.44
C TYR A 121 -9.93 -6.34 -9.15
N CYS A 122 -9.69 -6.01 -7.89
CA CYS A 122 -8.79 -4.90 -7.51
C CYS A 122 -7.31 -5.20 -7.79
N VAL A 123 -6.95 -6.48 -7.95
CA VAL A 123 -5.59 -6.90 -8.28
C VAL A 123 -5.57 -7.41 -9.72
N PRO A 124 -4.91 -6.68 -10.64
CA PRO A 124 -4.84 -7.09 -12.03
C PRO A 124 -3.98 -8.35 -12.21
N PRO A 125 -4.30 -9.18 -13.22
CA PRO A 125 -3.51 -10.34 -13.55
C PRO A 125 -2.15 -9.96 -14.16
N LEU A 126 -1.21 -10.90 -14.17
CA LEU A 126 0.15 -10.71 -14.71
C LEU A 126 0.17 -10.27 -16.18
N GLU A 127 -0.84 -10.65 -16.97
CA GLU A 127 -0.98 -10.26 -18.37
C GLU A 127 -1.08 -8.73 -18.56
N ASN A 128 -1.52 -8.01 -17.51
CA ASN A 128 -1.70 -6.56 -17.55
C ASN A 128 -0.41 -5.78 -17.23
N LEU A 129 0.72 -6.44 -16.97
CA LEU A 129 1.97 -5.79 -16.57
C LEU A 129 2.41 -4.66 -17.51
N ARG A 130 2.25 -4.83 -18.83
CA ARG A 130 2.62 -3.78 -19.79
C ARG A 130 1.69 -2.57 -19.67
N ALA A 131 0.38 -2.79 -19.58
CA ALA A 131 -0.59 -1.71 -19.40
C ALA A 131 -0.37 -0.94 -18.09
N LEU A 132 -0.04 -1.65 -17.00
CA LEU A 132 0.31 -1.04 -15.72
C LEU A 132 1.60 -0.21 -15.81
N CYS A 133 2.61 -0.71 -16.53
CA CYS A 133 3.84 0.04 -16.77
C CYS A 133 3.56 1.35 -17.53
N ASP A 134 2.76 1.28 -18.59
CA ASP A 134 2.35 2.45 -19.37
C ASP A 134 1.57 3.44 -18.51
N ALA A 135 0.66 2.96 -17.65
CA ALA A 135 -0.08 3.79 -16.70
C ALA A 135 0.86 4.51 -15.72
N CYS A 136 1.84 3.80 -15.14
CA CYS A 136 2.85 4.40 -14.27
C CYS A 136 3.61 5.53 -14.96
N GLN A 137 4.09 5.28 -16.19
CA GLN A 137 4.85 6.26 -16.98
C GLN A 137 4.00 7.49 -17.37
N ASN A 138 2.71 7.30 -17.64
CA ASN A 138 1.80 8.40 -17.93
C ASN A 138 1.53 9.26 -16.70
N ILE A 139 1.37 8.65 -15.52
CA ILE A 139 1.22 9.38 -14.26
C ILE A 139 2.49 10.19 -13.95
N GLU A 140 3.68 9.60 -14.08
CA GLU A 140 4.95 10.33 -13.89
C GLU A 140 5.08 11.49 -14.87
N SER A 141 4.70 11.31 -16.14
CA SER A 141 4.75 12.37 -17.15
C SER A 141 3.77 13.50 -16.87
N ALA A 142 2.58 13.21 -16.39
CA ALA A 142 1.61 14.22 -15.99
C ALA A 142 2.13 15.00 -14.77
N GLU A 143 2.80 14.32 -13.83
CA GLU A 143 3.43 14.99 -12.68
C GLU A 143 4.54 15.95 -13.10
N GLU A 144 5.40 15.56 -14.04
CA GLU A 144 6.46 16.42 -14.59
C GLU A 144 5.91 17.69 -15.29
N ARG A 145 4.76 17.56 -15.95
CA ARG A 145 4.08 18.69 -16.61
C ARG A 145 3.16 19.49 -15.67
N HIS A 146 3.06 19.10 -14.39
CA HIS A 146 2.10 19.65 -13.43
C HIS A 146 0.63 19.55 -13.88
N GLU A 147 0.31 18.49 -14.64
CA GLU A 147 -1.03 18.17 -15.14
C GLU A 147 -1.67 17.07 -14.31
N LEU A 148 -3.00 16.96 -14.39
CA LEU A 148 -3.69 15.78 -13.84
C LEU A 148 -3.59 14.63 -14.85
N PRO A 149 -3.29 13.40 -14.39
CA PRO A 149 -3.34 12.24 -15.26
C PRO A 149 -4.77 11.94 -15.68
N GLU A 150 -4.93 11.26 -16.82
CA GLU A 150 -6.23 10.77 -17.23
C GLU A 150 -6.78 9.74 -16.23
N GLN A 151 -8.12 9.77 -16.01
CA GLN A 151 -8.82 8.87 -15.09
C GLN A 151 -8.45 7.40 -15.30
N ARG A 152 -8.41 6.95 -16.56
CA ARG A 152 -8.11 5.56 -16.92
C ARG A 152 -6.78 5.03 -16.35
N TRP A 153 -5.78 5.88 -16.19
CA TRP A 153 -4.48 5.48 -15.63
C TRP A 153 -4.54 5.34 -14.11
N LEU A 154 -5.29 6.21 -13.45
CA LEU A 154 -5.53 6.11 -12.02
C LEU A 154 -6.37 4.89 -11.67
N ASP A 155 -7.43 4.61 -12.44
CA ASP A 155 -8.30 3.45 -12.23
C ASP A 155 -7.53 2.12 -12.27
N GLN A 156 -6.48 2.04 -13.08
CA GLN A 156 -5.64 0.86 -13.15
C GLN A 156 -4.66 0.70 -11.97
N LEU A 157 -4.28 1.79 -11.31
CA LEU A 157 -3.17 1.80 -10.35
C LEU A 157 -3.57 2.09 -8.91
N VAL A 158 -4.72 2.75 -8.66
CA VAL A 158 -5.08 3.15 -7.30
C VAL A 158 -5.25 1.94 -6.39
N ASP A 159 -6.09 0.99 -6.76
CA ASP A 159 -6.35 -0.18 -5.93
C ASP A 159 -5.12 -1.10 -5.80
N PRO A 160 -4.44 -1.50 -6.89
CA PRO A 160 -3.28 -2.39 -6.76
C PRO A 160 -2.03 -1.70 -6.25
N GLY A 161 -1.89 -0.37 -6.40
CA GLY A 161 -0.66 0.38 -6.10
C GLY A 161 -0.66 1.16 -4.81
N SER A 162 -1.83 1.57 -4.31
CA SER A 162 -1.92 2.52 -3.19
C SER A 162 -1.41 1.97 -1.85
N SER A 163 -1.44 0.66 -1.64
CA SER A 163 -1.02 0.02 -0.39
C SER A 163 0.50 -0.17 -0.25
N LEU A 164 1.25 0.02 -1.34
CA LEU A 164 2.66 -0.38 -1.39
C LEU A 164 3.61 0.70 -0.90
N GLY A 165 4.67 0.28 -0.20
CA GLY A 165 5.71 1.14 0.33
C GLY A 165 6.68 1.70 -0.73
N GLY A 166 7.45 2.76 -0.38
CA GLY A 166 8.48 3.37 -1.23
C GLY A 166 7.95 4.40 -2.22
N ALA A 167 8.86 5.04 -2.95
CA ALA A 167 8.57 6.19 -3.82
C ALA A 167 8.47 5.83 -5.32
N ARG A 168 8.90 4.63 -5.71
CA ARG A 168 8.95 4.19 -7.11
C ARG A 168 7.63 3.58 -7.56
N PRO A 169 7.29 3.67 -8.87
CA PRO A 169 6.10 3.07 -9.45
C PRO A 169 6.04 1.57 -9.20
N LYS A 170 4.94 1.11 -8.64
CA LYS A 170 4.70 -0.31 -8.38
C LYS A 170 3.21 -0.61 -8.24
N ALA A 171 2.84 -1.87 -8.44
CA ALA A 171 1.48 -2.36 -8.23
C ALA A 171 1.48 -3.81 -7.72
N ASN A 172 0.43 -4.20 -7.00
CA ASN A 172 0.15 -5.62 -6.77
C ASN A 172 -0.41 -6.23 -8.05
N VAL A 173 0.02 -7.43 -8.36
CA VAL A 173 -0.51 -8.26 -9.45
C VAL A 173 -0.68 -9.68 -8.97
N MET A 174 -1.52 -10.46 -9.63
CA MET A 174 -1.86 -11.82 -9.24
C MET A 174 -1.61 -12.78 -10.41
N ASP A 175 -1.08 -13.97 -10.11
CA ASP A 175 -0.98 -15.03 -11.11
C ASP A 175 -2.26 -15.88 -11.17
N THR A 176 -2.27 -16.85 -12.06
CA THR A 176 -3.40 -17.79 -12.27
C THR A 176 -3.66 -18.67 -11.05
N ASP A 177 -2.65 -18.86 -10.20
CA ASP A 177 -2.75 -19.68 -8.99
C ASP A 177 -3.21 -18.89 -7.76
N GLY A 178 -3.51 -17.59 -7.94
CA GLY A 178 -3.94 -16.68 -6.86
C GLY A 178 -2.81 -16.13 -6.00
N ARG A 179 -1.55 -16.31 -6.40
CA ARG A 179 -0.40 -15.75 -5.68
C ARG A 179 -0.24 -14.27 -6.00
N LEU A 180 0.03 -13.49 -4.97
CA LEU A 180 0.24 -12.06 -5.09
C LEU A 180 1.72 -11.73 -5.27
N TYR A 181 1.98 -10.79 -6.16
CA TYR A 181 3.31 -10.23 -6.42
C TYR A 181 3.28 -8.71 -6.32
N VAL A 182 4.39 -8.15 -5.91
CA VAL A 182 4.69 -6.73 -6.11
C VAL A 182 5.43 -6.60 -7.43
N ALA A 183 4.82 -5.95 -8.42
CA ALA A 183 5.47 -5.55 -9.66
C ALA A 183 6.08 -4.17 -9.47
N LYS A 184 7.38 -4.03 -9.66
CA LYS A 184 8.09 -2.75 -9.67
C LYS A 184 8.40 -2.37 -11.11
N PHE A 185 8.03 -1.14 -11.48
CA PHE A 185 8.15 -0.64 -12.83
C PHE A 185 9.31 0.36 -12.95
N PRO A 186 10.01 0.38 -14.09
CA PRO A 186 11.05 1.38 -14.33
C PRO A 186 10.43 2.79 -14.33
N SER A 187 11.07 3.71 -13.62
CA SER A 187 10.74 5.12 -13.65
C SER A 187 11.40 5.79 -14.86
N LYS A 188 10.76 6.83 -15.40
CA LYS A 188 11.38 7.69 -16.43
C LYS A 188 12.64 8.41 -15.93
N LYS A 189 12.77 8.56 -14.62
CA LYS A 189 13.92 9.23 -13.97
C LYS A 189 15.12 8.31 -13.77
N ASP A 190 14.98 7.02 -14.08
CA ASP A 190 16.06 6.08 -13.91
C ASP A 190 17.16 6.29 -14.95
N LEU A 191 18.38 6.43 -14.49
CA LEU A 191 19.57 6.47 -15.35
C LEU A 191 20.02 5.06 -15.71
N GLU A 192 19.77 4.09 -14.83
CA GLU A 192 20.16 2.69 -14.94
C GLU A 192 18.94 1.77 -14.85
N ASP A 193 19.14 0.49 -15.11
CA ASP A 193 18.11 -0.54 -14.95
C ASP A 193 18.02 -0.98 -13.48
N THR A 194 17.33 -0.18 -12.67
CA THR A 194 17.24 -0.35 -11.22
C THR A 194 16.59 -1.69 -10.86
N GLU A 195 15.59 -2.13 -11.62
CA GLU A 195 14.88 -3.39 -11.39
C GLU A 195 15.79 -4.60 -11.63
N LEU A 196 16.66 -4.53 -12.63
CA LEU A 196 17.67 -5.57 -12.87
C LEU A 196 18.74 -5.58 -11.78
N ILE A 197 19.18 -4.41 -11.30
CA ILE A 197 20.14 -4.29 -10.20
C ILE A 197 19.54 -4.86 -8.91
N GLU A 198 18.28 -4.56 -8.61
CA GLU A 198 17.58 -5.12 -7.47
C GLU A 198 17.46 -6.65 -7.56
N TYR A 199 17.08 -7.18 -8.72
CA TYR A 199 17.06 -8.62 -8.96
C TYR A 199 18.42 -9.29 -8.71
N PHE A 200 19.49 -8.67 -9.22
CA PHE A 200 20.84 -9.18 -9.00
C PHE A 200 21.21 -9.21 -7.51
N SER A 201 20.79 -8.20 -6.74
CA SER A 201 20.98 -8.15 -5.28
C SER A 201 20.26 -9.31 -4.58
N HIS A 202 19.02 -9.64 -4.99
CA HIS A 202 18.28 -10.80 -4.48
C HIS A 202 19.01 -12.13 -4.81
N VAL A 203 19.55 -12.26 -6.02
CA VAL A 203 20.31 -13.45 -6.42
C VAL A 203 21.57 -13.61 -5.55
N LEU A 204 22.30 -12.52 -5.29
CA LEU A 204 23.48 -12.55 -4.42
C LEU A 204 23.12 -12.89 -2.98
N ALA A 205 22.05 -12.27 -2.43
CA ALA A 205 21.58 -12.55 -1.08
C ALA A 205 21.23 -14.05 -0.90
N ARG A 206 20.49 -14.62 -1.87
CA ARG A 206 20.15 -16.05 -1.88
C ARG A 206 21.38 -16.94 -1.93
N LYS A 207 22.38 -16.59 -2.76
CA LYS A 207 23.67 -17.31 -2.82
C LYS A 207 24.46 -17.20 -1.51
N ALA A 208 24.30 -16.11 -0.77
CA ALA A 208 24.88 -15.93 0.56
C ALA A 208 24.10 -16.64 1.69
N GLY A 209 23.05 -17.40 1.37
CA GLY A 209 22.23 -18.12 2.35
C GLY A 209 21.19 -17.25 3.07
N ILE A 210 20.97 -16.02 2.61
CA ILE A 210 19.92 -15.15 3.15
C ILE A 210 18.57 -15.54 2.54
N ASN A 211 17.59 -15.72 3.42
CA ASN A 211 16.22 -15.96 2.96
C ASN A 211 15.62 -14.67 2.41
N VAL A 212 15.27 -14.67 1.13
CA VAL A 212 14.69 -13.55 0.39
C VAL A 212 13.46 -14.00 -0.39
N ALA A 213 12.53 -13.09 -0.64
CA ALA A 213 11.36 -13.35 -1.47
C ALA A 213 11.76 -13.86 -2.86
N ASP A 214 10.92 -14.69 -3.46
CA ASP A 214 11.13 -15.11 -4.83
C ASP A 214 10.91 -13.94 -5.79
N THR A 215 11.89 -13.76 -6.67
CA THR A 215 11.92 -12.64 -7.61
C THR A 215 12.21 -13.11 -9.02
N ARG A 216 11.65 -12.42 -9.99
CA ARG A 216 11.94 -12.60 -11.42
C ARG A 216 11.90 -11.27 -12.14
N VAL A 217 12.69 -11.12 -13.20
CA VAL A 217 12.66 -9.94 -14.06
C VAL A 217 12.00 -10.26 -15.39
N ILE A 218 11.29 -9.28 -15.93
CA ILE A 218 10.65 -9.37 -17.26
C ILE A 218 11.13 -8.18 -18.08
N PRO A 219 11.70 -8.41 -19.28
CA PRO A 219 12.13 -7.33 -20.17
C PRO A 219 10.90 -6.59 -20.72
N ILE A 220 10.90 -5.26 -20.64
CA ILE A 220 9.84 -4.40 -21.20
C ILE A 220 10.31 -3.77 -22.50
N SER A 221 11.54 -3.26 -22.52
CA SER A 221 12.19 -2.64 -23.67
C SER A 221 13.70 -2.83 -23.59
N LYS A 222 14.43 -2.36 -24.60
CA LYS A 222 15.90 -2.46 -24.61
C LYS A 222 16.49 -1.77 -23.38
N GLY A 223 17.18 -2.55 -22.52
CA GLY A 223 17.84 -2.07 -21.30
C GLY A 223 16.89 -1.65 -20.19
N ARG A 224 15.64 -2.11 -20.21
CA ARG A 224 14.66 -1.85 -19.13
C ARG A 224 13.89 -3.10 -18.79
N HIS A 225 13.78 -3.37 -17.52
CA HIS A 225 13.05 -4.50 -16.95
C HIS A 225 12.00 -4.03 -15.96
N LEU A 226 11.03 -4.88 -15.69
CA LEU A 226 10.23 -4.83 -14.48
C LEU A 226 10.67 -5.97 -13.56
N LEU A 227 10.53 -5.77 -12.25
CA LEU A 227 10.80 -6.77 -11.24
C LEU A 227 9.50 -7.26 -10.64
N LEU A 228 9.29 -8.56 -10.59
CA LEU A 228 8.25 -9.20 -9.78
C LEU A 228 8.87 -9.79 -8.53
N SER A 229 8.27 -9.47 -7.38
CA SER A 229 8.62 -10.07 -6.09
C SER A 229 7.39 -10.72 -5.49
N GLU A 230 7.43 -12.02 -5.22
CA GLU A 230 6.32 -12.74 -4.58
C GLU A 230 6.06 -12.19 -3.17
N ARG A 231 4.80 -12.01 -2.82
CA ARG A 231 4.40 -11.57 -1.48
C ARG A 231 4.37 -12.78 -0.55
N PHE A 232 5.22 -12.74 0.47
CA PHE A 232 5.31 -13.78 1.51
C PHE A 232 4.31 -13.57 2.67
N ASP A 233 3.65 -12.41 2.70
CA ASP A 233 2.67 -12.04 3.74
C ASP A 233 1.22 -12.38 3.36
N ARG A 234 1.04 -13.09 2.25
CA ARG A 234 -0.26 -13.57 1.76
C ARG A 234 -0.14 -15.01 1.28
N THR A 235 -1.16 -15.79 1.60
CA THR A 235 -1.36 -17.14 1.03
C THR A 235 -2.44 -17.06 -0.05
N PRO A 236 -2.33 -17.86 -1.13
CA PRO A 236 -3.43 -18.01 -2.07
C PRO A 236 -4.71 -18.44 -1.33
N GLU A 237 -5.85 -17.86 -1.68
CA GLU A 237 -7.17 -18.25 -1.17
C GLU A 237 -7.72 -19.44 -1.95
#